data_cdf34675931a9fab6f6bd5f2c0346292
#
_entry.id   cdf34675931a9fab6f6bd5f2c0346292
#
_cell.length_a   1.000
_cell.length_b   1.000
_cell.length_c   1.000
_cell.angle_alpha   90.00
_cell.angle_beta   90.00
_cell.angle_gamma   90.00
#
_symmetry.space_group_name_H-M   'P 1'
#
loop_
_entity.id
_entity.type
_entity.pdbx_description
1 polymer ?
#
loop_
_entity_poly.entity_id
_entity_poly.type
_entity_poly.pdbx_seq_one_letter_code
_entity_poly.pdbx_strand_id
1 'polypeptide(L)'
;MRKISDYIGNELLIVQKSIWKNEFELRFGEELIAQMKHPKFFSELVELTFQNEIYEFFRPKFFSREVAVRKKGYENPFTHFENNFWGSKGMLELPRGHNLNIKFGIFKKQTEIFLGENDLLVSILSRFSVKRRSEVVIEKRSEIIDEYPWIVMFGFYLSQSRKRSSAAGI
;
A
#
# COMPACT_ATOMS: atom_id res chain seq x y z
N MET A 1 15.85 -14.35 -6.03
CA MET A 1 14.58 -13.88 -5.47
C MET A 1 14.00 -12.84 -6.43
N ARG A 2 12.73 -12.96 -6.84
CA ARG A 2 12.13 -12.03 -7.81
C ARG A 2 11.95 -10.66 -7.21
N LYS A 3 12.26 -9.62 -7.98
CA LYS A 3 11.99 -8.23 -7.67
C LYS A 3 10.57 -7.86 -8.10
N ILE A 4 10.01 -6.80 -7.56
CA ILE A 4 8.68 -6.32 -7.98
C ILE A 4 8.67 -5.96 -9.48
N SER A 5 9.73 -5.35 -9.98
CA SER A 5 9.87 -5.02 -11.41
C SER A 5 9.88 -6.23 -12.36
N ASP A 6 10.13 -7.44 -11.86
CA ASP A 6 10.10 -8.66 -12.69
C ASP A 6 8.68 -9.10 -13.05
N TYR A 7 7.67 -8.51 -12.38
CA TYR A 7 6.25 -8.78 -12.67
C TYR A 7 5.63 -7.81 -13.68
N ILE A 8 6.42 -6.95 -14.32
CA ILE A 8 5.92 -6.04 -15.36
C ILE A 8 5.25 -6.83 -16.49
N GLY A 9 4.08 -6.38 -16.92
CA GLY A 9 3.27 -7.10 -17.94
C GLY A 9 2.57 -8.36 -17.42
N ASN A 10 2.68 -8.67 -16.13
CA ASN A 10 2.00 -9.79 -15.48
C ASN A 10 0.85 -9.28 -14.61
N GLU A 11 -0.19 -10.10 -14.45
CA GLU A 11 -1.32 -9.80 -13.58
C GLU A 11 -0.96 -10.16 -12.13
N LEU A 12 -0.79 -9.14 -11.29
CA LEU A 12 -0.69 -9.29 -9.85
C LEU A 12 -2.05 -9.03 -9.20
N LEU A 13 -2.41 -9.83 -8.22
CA LEU A 13 -3.69 -9.72 -7.52
C LEU A 13 -3.48 -9.51 -6.01
N ILE A 14 -4.16 -8.52 -5.46
CA ILE A 14 -4.38 -8.43 -4.02
C ILE A 14 -5.73 -9.07 -3.73
N VAL A 15 -5.71 -10.15 -2.96
CA VAL A 15 -6.90 -10.91 -2.60
C VAL A 15 -7.15 -10.88 -1.09
N GLN A 16 -8.40 -10.74 -0.68
CA GLN A 16 -8.77 -10.87 0.72
C GLN A 16 -8.83 -12.35 1.10
N LYS A 17 -7.90 -12.79 1.94
CA LYS A 17 -7.83 -14.17 2.43
C LYS A 17 -8.92 -14.45 3.46
N SER A 18 -9.14 -13.52 4.37
CA SER A 18 -10.13 -13.63 5.44
C SER A 18 -10.91 -12.33 5.59
N ILE A 19 -12.23 -12.42 5.47
CA ILE A 19 -13.14 -11.28 5.70
C ILE A 19 -13.11 -10.89 7.18
N TRP A 20 -13.10 -11.88 8.06
CA TRP A 20 -13.12 -11.68 9.51
C TRP A 20 -11.85 -11.11 10.09
N LYS A 21 -10.70 -11.46 9.52
CA LYS A 21 -9.38 -11.06 10.03
C LYS A 21 -8.78 -9.87 9.30
N ASN A 22 -9.43 -9.33 8.26
CA ASN A 22 -8.85 -8.28 7.41
C ASN A 22 -7.43 -8.64 6.92
N GLU A 23 -7.27 -9.85 6.44
CA GLU A 23 -6.03 -10.34 5.86
C GLU A 23 -6.06 -10.25 4.34
N PHE A 24 -4.99 -9.73 3.75
CA PHE A 24 -4.82 -9.56 2.31
C PHE A 24 -3.50 -10.15 1.87
N GLU A 25 -3.50 -10.73 0.68
CA GLU A 25 -2.32 -11.33 0.06
C GLU A 25 -2.09 -10.73 -1.32
N LEU A 26 -0.85 -10.33 -1.61
CA LEU A 26 -0.40 -10.02 -2.96
C LEU A 26 0.14 -11.29 -3.58
N ARG A 27 -0.41 -11.66 -4.75
CA ARG A 27 -0.13 -12.92 -5.43
C ARG A 27 0.15 -12.73 -6.91
N PHE A 28 0.99 -13.61 -7.44
CA PHE A 28 1.14 -13.87 -8.86
C PHE A 28 0.79 -15.34 -9.11
N GLY A 29 -0.40 -15.61 -9.66
CA GLY A 29 -0.95 -16.97 -9.69
C GLY A 29 -1.02 -17.59 -8.30
N GLU A 30 -0.35 -18.71 -8.09
CA GLU A 30 -0.26 -19.39 -6.80
C GLU A 30 0.89 -18.88 -5.91
N GLU A 31 1.80 -18.05 -6.45
CA GLU A 31 2.94 -17.50 -5.71
C GLU A 31 2.47 -16.41 -4.74
N LEU A 32 2.75 -16.58 -3.44
CA LEU A 32 2.55 -15.57 -2.42
C LEU A 32 3.75 -14.62 -2.40
N ILE A 33 3.52 -13.34 -2.74
CA ILE A 33 4.56 -12.30 -2.76
C ILE A 33 4.60 -11.55 -1.43
N ALA A 34 3.44 -11.16 -0.91
CA ALA A 34 3.32 -10.42 0.34
C ALA A 34 2.01 -10.72 1.06
N GLN A 35 2.02 -10.57 2.38
CA GLN A 35 0.82 -10.72 3.22
C GLN A 35 0.67 -9.53 4.15
N MET A 36 -0.53 -8.96 4.19
CA MET A 36 -0.90 -7.85 5.06
C MET A 36 -1.99 -8.28 6.03
N LYS A 37 -1.81 -7.99 7.31
CA LYS A 37 -2.76 -8.34 8.37
C LYS A 37 -2.87 -7.25 9.43
N HIS A 38 -4.02 -7.20 10.10
CA HIS A 38 -4.21 -6.42 11.31
C HIS A 38 -3.96 -7.32 12.53
N PRO A 39 -2.90 -7.12 13.32
CA PRO A 39 -2.56 -8.00 14.43
C PRO A 39 -3.60 -7.97 15.57
N LYS A 40 -4.33 -6.84 15.69
CA LYS A 40 -5.42 -6.69 16.65
C LYS A 40 -6.63 -6.08 15.96
N PHE A 41 -7.82 -6.54 16.31
CA PHE A 41 -9.09 -6.14 15.66
C PHE A 41 -9.36 -4.64 15.72
N PHE A 42 -8.97 -3.97 16.80
CA PHE A 42 -9.14 -2.52 16.99
C PHE A 42 -7.84 -1.71 16.83
N SER A 43 -6.77 -2.32 16.35
CA SER A 43 -5.49 -1.62 16.14
C SER A 43 -5.46 -0.94 14.78
N GLU A 44 -5.03 0.32 14.75
CA GLU A 44 -4.67 1.00 13.50
C GLU A 44 -3.33 0.50 12.92
N LEU A 45 -2.60 -0.31 13.71
CA LEU A 45 -1.38 -0.96 13.27
C LEU A 45 -1.69 -2.06 12.27
N VAL A 46 -0.98 -2.04 11.16
CA VAL A 46 -1.01 -3.07 10.12
C VAL A 46 0.37 -3.64 9.94
N GLU A 47 0.48 -4.96 9.95
CA GLU A 47 1.71 -5.66 9.64
C GLU A 47 1.69 -6.13 8.19
N LEU A 48 2.76 -5.84 7.45
CA LEU A 48 3.04 -6.36 6.12
C LEU A 48 4.25 -7.25 6.18
N THR A 49 4.07 -8.52 5.83
CA THR A 49 5.18 -9.45 5.59
C THR A 49 5.48 -9.45 4.10
N PHE A 50 6.70 -9.08 3.76
CA PHE A 50 7.26 -9.20 2.41
C PHE A 50 8.55 -10.00 2.51
N GLN A 51 8.55 -11.20 1.93
CA GLN A 51 9.66 -12.14 2.08
C GLN A 51 9.92 -12.44 3.57
N ASN A 52 11.12 -12.13 4.07
CA ASN A 52 11.52 -12.35 5.46
C ASN A 52 11.46 -11.07 6.31
N GLU A 53 11.00 -9.96 5.75
CA GLU A 53 10.89 -8.70 6.44
C GLU A 53 9.45 -8.39 6.83
N ILE A 54 9.26 -7.80 8.01
CA ILE A 54 7.97 -7.35 8.48
C ILE A 54 8.02 -5.84 8.64
N TYR A 55 7.11 -5.16 7.94
CA TYR A 55 6.88 -3.72 8.02
C TYR A 55 5.63 -3.44 8.81
N GLU A 56 5.61 -2.35 9.53
CA GLU A 56 4.46 -1.86 10.29
C GLU A 56 4.01 -0.53 9.75
N PHE A 57 2.71 -0.42 9.39
CA PHE A 57 2.06 0.82 9.00
C PHE A 57 1.20 1.28 10.17
N PHE A 58 1.36 2.51 10.60
CA PHE A 58 0.62 3.04 11.75
C PHE A 58 0.46 4.57 11.67
N ARG A 59 -0.50 5.09 12.44
CA ARG A 59 -0.66 6.53 12.60
C ARG A 59 0.05 6.97 13.88
N PRO A 60 1.01 7.90 13.80
CA PRO A 60 1.76 8.37 14.99
C PRO A 60 0.86 9.07 16.00
N LYS A 61 -0.20 9.75 15.53
CA LYS A 61 -1.20 10.44 16.36
C LYS A 61 -2.60 10.06 15.90
N PHE A 62 -3.53 9.90 16.82
CA PHE A 62 -4.90 9.41 16.58
C PHE A 62 -5.67 10.21 15.51
N PHE A 63 -5.47 11.52 15.42
CA PHE A 63 -6.09 12.38 14.40
C PHE A 63 -5.11 12.84 13.30
N SER A 64 -3.95 12.20 13.20
CA SER A 64 -2.98 12.55 12.17
C SER A 64 -3.43 12.08 10.79
N ARG A 65 -3.21 12.94 9.79
CA ARG A 65 -3.29 12.55 8.37
C ARG A 65 -2.05 11.83 7.88
N GLU A 66 -1.10 11.71 8.77
CA GLU A 66 0.18 11.06 8.56
C GLU A 66 0.06 9.56 8.81
N VAL A 67 0.71 8.79 7.95
CA VAL A 67 0.93 7.36 8.14
C VAL A 67 2.43 7.12 8.13
N ALA A 68 2.93 6.52 9.20
CA ALA A 68 4.34 6.18 9.33
C ALA A 68 4.59 4.71 8.96
N VAL A 69 5.79 4.43 8.49
CA VAL A 69 6.25 3.08 8.19
C VAL A 69 7.55 2.80 8.93
N ARG A 70 7.60 1.64 9.59
CA ARG A 70 8.82 1.15 10.24
C ARG A 70 9.00 -0.35 9.99
N LYS A 71 10.22 -0.83 10.17
CA LYS A 71 10.46 -2.29 10.27
C LYS A 71 10.06 -2.76 11.68
N LYS A 72 9.45 -3.93 11.77
CA LYS A 72 9.07 -4.51 13.06
C LYS A 72 10.29 -4.70 13.95
N GLY A 73 10.17 -4.28 15.22
CA GLY A 73 11.27 -4.30 16.19
C GLY A 73 12.08 -3.01 16.26
N TYR A 74 11.82 -2.04 15.38
CA TYR A 74 12.41 -0.70 15.46
C TYR A 74 11.39 0.29 16.02
N GLU A 75 11.83 1.18 16.90
CA GLU A 75 10.94 2.20 17.49
C GLU A 75 10.62 3.32 16.51
N ASN A 76 11.63 3.78 15.79
CA ASN A 76 11.50 4.93 14.91
C ASN A 76 11.03 4.53 13.51
N PRO A 77 10.07 5.24 12.92
CA PRO A 77 9.73 5.10 11.52
C PRO A 77 10.89 5.59 10.64
N PHE A 78 11.04 4.95 9.49
CA PHE A 78 12.05 5.37 8.52
C PHE A 78 11.46 6.22 7.38
N THR A 79 10.11 6.29 7.31
CA THR A 79 9.40 7.10 6.33
C THR A 79 8.01 7.46 6.80
N HIS A 80 7.47 8.52 6.21
CA HIS A 80 6.16 9.09 6.49
C HIS A 80 5.43 9.43 5.20
N PHE A 81 4.13 9.20 5.22
CA PHE A 81 3.21 9.60 4.16
C PHE A 81 2.29 10.70 4.69
N GLU A 82 2.18 11.79 3.96
CA GLU A 82 1.25 12.89 4.28
C GLU A 82 0.19 13.05 3.20
N ASN A 83 -1.08 13.02 3.62
CA ASN A 83 -2.21 13.36 2.75
C ASN A 83 -2.36 14.86 2.58
N ASN A 84 -2.73 15.30 1.36
CA ASN A 84 -3.21 16.66 1.16
C ASN A 84 -4.53 16.90 1.90
N PHE A 85 -4.95 18.19 2.00
CA PHE A 85 -6.17 18.58 2.70
C PHE A 85 -7.43 17.83 2.20
N TRP A 86 -7.54 17.62 0.90
CA TRP A 86 -8.68 16.97 0.25
C TRP A 86 -8.58 15.43 0.26
N GLY A 87 -7.48 14.87 0.70
CA GLY A 87 -7.24 13.43 0.73
C GLY A 87 -7.19 12.76 -0.67
N SER A 88 -7.12 13.54 -1.74
CA SER A 88 -7.07 13.01 -3.12
C SER A 88 -5.68 12.56 -3.56
N LYS A 89 -4.66 13.06 -2.90
CA LYS A 89 -3.25 12.71 -3.11
C LYS A 89 -2.44 12.91 -1.83
N GLY A 90 -1.30 12.28 -1.77
CA GLY A 90 -0.33 12.48 -0.71
C GLY A 90 1.07 12.18 -1.19
N MET A 91 2.03 12.56 -0.37
CA MET A 91 3.45 12.37 -0.63
C MET A 91 4.05 11.40 0.40
N LEU A 92 4.81 10.44 -0.10
CA LEU A 92 5.61 9.52 0.68
C LEU A 92 7.08 9.89 0.47
N GLU A 93 7.71 10.34 1.54
CA GLU A 93 9.13 10.63 1.54
C GLU A 93 9.93 9.36 1.84
N LEU A 94 10.74 8.91 0.90
CA LEU A 94 11.59 7.74 1.06
C LEU A 94 13.00 8.14 1.51
N PRO A 95 13.76 7.22 2.13
CA PRO A 95 15.16 7.41 2.40
C PRO A 95 15.92 7.85 1.12
N ARG A 96 17.01 8.60 1.31
CA ARG A 96 17.84 9.19 0.24
C ARG A 96 17.14 10.26 -0.60
N GLY A 97 16.04 10.85 -0.09
CA GLY A 97 15.41 12.02 -0.70
C GLY A 97 14.52 11.72 -1.92
N HIS A 98 14.14 10.46 -2.14
CA HIS A 98 13.16 10.13 -3.15
C HIS A 98 11.73 10.40 -2.64
N ASN A 99 10.92 11.06 -3.47
CA ASN A 99 9.52 11.35 -3.15
C ASN A 99 8.60 10.60 -4.11
N LEU A 100 7.65 9.87 -3.54
CA LEU A 100 6.57 9.26 -4.28
C LEU A 100 5.26 10.03 -4.06
N ASN A 101 4.57 10.32 -5.15
CA ASN A 101 3.23 10.87 -5.10
C ASN A 101 2.22 9.73 -5.26
N ILE A 102 1.31 9.61 -4.30
CA ILE A 102 0.23 8.63 -4.34
C ILE A 102 -1.07 9.37 -4.59
N LYS A 103 -1.72 9.08 -5.72
CA LYS A 103 -2.97 9.69 -6.15
C LYS A 103 -4.11 8.68 -6.04
N PHE A 104 -5.27 9.16 -5.61
CA PHE A 104 -6.45 8.34 -5.43
C PHE A 104 -7.56 8.81 -6.37
N GLY A 105 -7.94 7.96 -7.31
CA GLY A 105 -9.05 8.24 -8.20
C GLY A 105 -10.40 8.14 -7.49
N ILE A 106 -11.23 9.18 -7.61
CA ILE A 106 -12.54 9.24 -6.94
C ILE A 106 -13.53 8.29 -7.61
N PHE A 107 -13.58 8.28 -8.94
CA PHE A 107 -14.55 7.50 -9.72
C PHE A 107 -14.06 6.11 -10.14
N LYS A 108 -12.76 5.94 -10.35
CA LYS A 108 -12.19 4.69 -10.87
C LYS A 108 -11.77 3.69 -9.80
N LYS A 109 -11.90 4.04 -8.51
CA LYS A 109 -11.39 3.21 -7.40
C LYS A 109 -9.94 2.76 -7.62
N GLN A 110 -9.17 3.65 -8.20
CA GLN A 110 -7.79 3.45 -8.59
C GLN A 110 -6.86 4.18 -7.63
N THR A 111 -5.74 3.55 -7.31
CA THR A 111 -4.63 4.18 -6.60
C THR A 111 -3.41 4.10 -7.50
N GLU A 112 -2.78 5.23 -7.72
CA GLU A 112 -1.63 5.37 -8.61
C GLU A 112 -0.43 5.88 -7.82
N ILE A 113 0.73 5.29 -8.05
CA ILE A 113 1.99 5.62 -7.39
C ILE A 113 2.98 6.13 -8.44
N PHE A 114 3.41 7.37 -8.26
CA PHE A 114 4.32 8.07 -9.16
C PHE A 114 5.65 8.35 -8.47
N LEU A 115 6.73 8.22 -9.22
CA LEU A 115 8.01 8.84 -8.85
C LEU A 115 8.00 10.29 -9.35
N GLY A 116 8.11 11.24 -8.40
CA GLY A 116 7.85 12.63 -8.72
C GLY A 116 6.41 12.85 -9.16
N GLU A 117 6.16 13.76 -10.11
CA GLU A 117 4.79 14.13 -10.48
C GLU A 117 4.17 13.30 -11.62
N ASN A 118 4.98 12.79 -12.52
CA ASN A 118 4.51 12.27 -13.80
C ASN A 118 4.98 10.85 -14.13
N ASP A 119 5.91 10.27 -13.39
CA ASP A 119 6.47 8.97 -13.70
C ASP A 119 5.68 7.86 -12.98
N LEU A 120 4.65 7.33 -13.63
CA LEU A 120 3.77 6.31 -13.09
C LEU A 120 4.52 4.98 -12.95
N LEU A 121 4.61 4.46 -11.73
CA LEU A 121 5.28 3.21 -11.40
C LEU A 121 4.30 2.05 -11.20
N VAL A 122 3.20 2.31 -10.49
CA VAL A 122 2.25 1.26 -10.09
C VAL A 122 0.83 1.79 -10.13
N SER A 123 -0.07 0.99 -10.67
CA SER A 123 -1.53 1.21 -10.62
C SER A 123 -2.19 0.08 -9.83
N ILE A 124 -3.11 0.42 -8.92
CA ILE A 124 -3.90 -0.53 -8.14
C ILE A 124 -5.37 -0.26 -8.42
N LEU A 125 -6.04 -1.22 -9.04
CA LEU A 125 -7.43 -1.12 -9.49
C LEU A 125 -8.32 -2.00 -8.60
N SER A 126 -9.23 -1.39 -7.85
CA SER A 126 -10.20 -2.15 -7.05
C SER A 126 -11.31 -2.67 -7.93
N ARG A 127 -11.46 -3.99 -8.04
CA ARG A 127 -12.57 -4.64 -8.73
C ARG A 127 -13.74 -4.91 -7.78
N PHE A 128 -14.95 -4.72 -8.27
CA PHE A 128 -16.16 -5.15 -7.57
C PHE A 128 -16.27 -6.69 -7.67
N SER A 129 -16.10 -7.37 -6.54
CA SER A 129 -16.44 -8.78 -6.43
C SER A 129 -16.86 -9.10 -4.99
N VAL A 130 -17.54 -10.24 -4.78
CA VAL A 130 -17.93 -10.72 -3.45
C VAL A 130 -16.74 -10.86 -2.51
N LYS A 131 -15.58 -11.27 -3.02
CA LYS A 131 -14.29 -11.17 -2.33
C LYS A 131 -13.57 -9.94 -2.85
N ARG A 132 -13.14 -9.05 -1.96
CA ARG A 132 -12.37 -7.85 -2.34
C ARG A 132 -11.13 -8.27 -3.10
N ARG A 133 -11.08 -7.90 -4.36
CA ARG A 133 -9.93 -8.13 -5.25
C ARG A 133 -9.47 -6.79 -5.80
N SER A 134 -8.17 -6.62 -5.86
CA SER A 134 -7.56 -5.48 -6.55
C SER A 134 -6.49 -6.02 -7.48
N GLU A 135 -6.50 -5.53 -8.69
CA GLU A 135 -5.45 -5.79 -9.68
C GLU A 135 -4.33 -4.78 -9.47
N VAL A 136 -3.11 -5.27 -9.52
CA VAL A 136 -1.90 -4.45 -9.44
C VAL A 136 -1.16 -4.55 -10.76
N VAL A 137 -0.91 -3.41 -11.37
CA VAL A 137 -0.15 -3.30 -12.60
C VAL A 137 1.16 -2.60 -12.29
N ILE A 138 2.27 -3.26 -12.58
CA ILE A 138 3.59 -2.64 -12.56
C ILE A 138 3.81 -2.01 -13.92
N GLU A 139 3.73 -0.68 -13.96
CA GLU A 139 3.73 0.10 -15.20
C GLU A 139 5.15 0.25 -15.78
N LYS A 140 6.14 0.29 -14.89
CA LYS A 140 7.51 0.58 -15.26
C LYS A 140 8.51 -0.11 -14.33
N ARG A 141 9.64 -0.55 -14.89
CA ARG A 141 10.80 -0.97 -14.07
C ARG A 141 11.34 0.21 -13.29
N SER A 142 11.57 0.01 -12.00
CA SER A 142 12.12 1.03 -11.12
C SER A 142 12.89 0.41 -9.99
N GLU A 143 14.11 0.90 -9.78
CA GLU A 143 14.93 0.49 -8.64
C GLU A 143 14.26 0.86 -7.31
N ILE A 144 13.45 1.93 -7.30
CA ILE A 144 12.72 2.38 -6.11
C ILE A 144 11.71 1.32 -5.63
N ILE A 145 10.89 0.76 -6.53
CA ILE A 145 9.92 -0.28 -6.12
C ILE A 145 10.60 -1.62 -5.81
N ASP A 146 11.79 -1.85 -6.33
CA ASP A 146 12.59 -3.03 -6.02
C ASP A 146 13.31 -2.91 -4.68
N GLU A 147 13.75 -1.71 -4.32
CA GLU A 147 14.38 -1.41 -3.03
C GLU A 147 13.33 -1.30 -1.90
N TYR A 148 12.13 -0.78 -2.24
CA TYR A 148 11.03 -0.59 -1.29
C TYR A 148 9.75 -1.34 -1.73
N PRO A 149 9.78 -2.68 -1.81
CA PRO A 149 8.69 -3.47 -2.39
C PRO A 149 7.37 -3.39 -1.61
N TRP A 150 7.43 -3.00 -0.34
CA TRP A 150 6.28 -2.77 0.52
C TRP A 150 5.36 -1.63 0.03
N ILE A 151 5.85 -0.73 -0.85
CA ILE A 151 5.12 0.43 -1.38
C ILE A 151 3.83 -0.01 -2.09
N VAL A 152 3.83 -1.14 -2.80
CA VAL A 152 2.64 -1.65 -3.48
C VAL A 152 1.51 -1.90 -2.50
N MET A 153 1.79 -2.65 -1.43
CA MET A 153 0.79 -2.96 -0.40
C MET A 153 0.47 -1.74 0.46
N PHE A 154 1.38 -0.81 0.61
CA PHE A 154 1.15 0.47 1.28
C PHE A 154 0.12 1.33 0.53
N GLY A 155 0.24 1.46 -0.79
CA GLY A 155 -0.76 2.14 -1.63
C GLY A 155 -2.15 1.52 -1.50
N PHE A 156 -2.23 0.19 -1.47
CA PHE A 156 -3.47 -0.53 -1.20
C PHE A 156 -4.03 -0.23 0.19
N TYR A 157 -3.19 -0.29 1.24
CA TYR A 157 -3.58 0.06 2.61
C TYR A 157 -4.18 1.46 2.70
N LEU A 158 -3.53 2.45 2.10
CA LEU A 158 -4.03 3.83 2.08
C LEU A 158 -5.41 3.92 1.43
N SER A 159 -5.63 3.21 0.33
CA SER A 159 -6.93 3.18 -0.35
C SER A 159 -8.04 2.58 0.52
N GLN A 160 -7.72 1.53 1.30
CA GLN A 160 -8.67 0.91 2.22
C GLN A 160 -8.98 1.81 3.43
N SER A 161 -7.97 2.47 3.98
CA SER A 161 -8.13 3.41 5.10
C SER A 161 -9.06 4.57 4.74
N ARG A 162 -8.94 5.12 3.52
CA ARG A 162 -9.83 6.17 3.01
C ARG A 162 -11.29 5.72 2.90
N LYS A 163 -11.52 4.51 2.38
CA LYS A 163 -12.88 3.95 2.27
C LYS A 163 -13.55 3.81 3.64
N ARG A 164 -12.78 3.42 4.67
CA ARG A 164 -13.29 3.32 6.05
C ARG A 164 -13.67 4.68 6.62
N SER A 165 -12.82 5.70 6.44
CA SER A 165 -13.11 7.06 6.91
C SER A 165 -14.35 7.64 6.24
N SER A 166 -14.54 7.45 4.94
CA SER A 166 -15.72 7.90 4.20
C SER A 166 -17.01 7.19 4.65
N ALA A 167 -16.91 5.88 5.00
CA ALA A 167 -18.07 5.12 5.49
C ALA A 167 -18.44 5.48 6.94
N ALA A 168 -17.50 5.99 7.73
CA ALA A 168 -17.73 6.44 9.11
C ALA A 168 -18.29 7.86 9.22
N GLY A 169 -18.48 8.59 8.09
CA GLY A 169 -19.08 9.92 8.06
C GLY A 169 -18.22 11.02 8.70
N ILE A 170 -16.91 10.83 8.72
CA ILE A 170 -15.92 11.79 9.24
C ILE A 170 -15.12 12.38 8.09
#